data_241fdb60b0a1e69ff7fd476ab8600a15
#
_entry.id   241fdb60b0a1e69ff7fd476ab8600a15
#
_cell.length_a   1.000
_cell.length_b   1.000
_cell.length_c   1.000
_cell.angle_alpha   90.00
_cell.angle_beta   90.00
_cell.angle_gamma   90.00
#
_symmetry.space_group_name_H-M   'P 1'
#
loop_
_entity.id
_entity.type
_entity.pdbx_description
1 polymer ?
#
loop_
_entity_poly.entity_id
_entity_poly.type
_entity_poly.pdbx_seq_one_letter_code
_entity_poly.pdbx_strand_id
1 'polypeptide(L)'
;MSGLLHILIGVIAIEVANGTGGEADQSGALSQLASTPGGIFILWTVVVGLTALGLWLIVSAFLFPPGETKKKAAHFVTDFTKGIIYLFLAATAFTFARGGTTNSAASTGNASRDILTSPGGVAMVAVIGCVIIGVGIYLLVKGISKRFTKDLTVPRGGAGKVTVGLGILGYVAKGIVLGTVGGLFLTASLTGDAAKADGLDGALKTLATLPYGPAILILVGVGLIAYGVYSFVRARFARL
;
A
#
# COMPACT_ATOMS: atom_id res chain seq x y z
N MET A 1 12.01 -1.02 -2.37
CA MET A 1 10.88 -1.89 -2.70
C MET A 1 9.54 -1.14 -2.70
N SER A 2 9.04 -0.63 -1.58
CA SER A 2 7.76 0.10 -1.51
C SER A 2 7.66 1.26 -2.52
N GLY A 3 8.74 2.00 -2.76
CA GLY A 3 8.76 3.11 -3.73
C GLY A 3 8.46 2.67 -5.15
N LEU A 4 9.10 1.59 -5.61
CA LEU A 4 8.89 1.06 -6.97
C LEU A 4 7.43 0.62 -7.19
N LEU A 5 6.87 -0.14 -6.25
CA LEU A 5 5.47 -0.58 -6.33
C LEU A 5 4.50 0.60 -6.43
N HIS A 6 4.70 1.67 -5.66
CA HIS A 6 3.84 2.85 -5.73
C HIS A 6 3.98 3.60 -7.07
N ILE A 7 5.17 3.61 -7.67
CA ILE A 7 5.36 4.17 -9.01
C ILE A 7 4.57 3.34 -10.03
N LEU A 8 4.72 2.01 -10.02
CA LEU A 8 4.01 1.13 -10.95
C LEU A 8 2.49 1.24 -10.78
N ILE A 9 1.98 1.17 -9.55
CA ILE A 9 0.54 1.34 -9.28
C ILE A 9 0.07 2.72 -9.78
N GLY A 10 0.86 3.78 -9.57
CA GLY A 10 0.54 5.11 -10.06
C GLY A 10 0.49 5.20 -11.60
N VAL A 11 1.39 4.51 -12.29
CA VAL A 11 1.38 4.41 -13.76
C VAL A 11 0.13 3.67 -14.23
N ILE A 12 -0.16 2.50 -13.64
CA ILE A 12 -1.36 1.72 -13.99
C ILE A 12 -2.64 2.53 -13.70
N ALA A 13 -2.69 3.28 -12.60
CA ALA A 13 -3.83 4.16 -12.31
C ALA A 13 -4.06 5.21 -13.42
N ILE A 14 -2.98 5.76 -13.99
CA ILE A 14 -3.06 6.68 -15.14
C ILE A 14 -3.51 5.93 -16.41
N GLU A 15 -3.06 4.70 -16.64
CA GLU A 15 -3.50 3.85 -17.75
C GLU A 15 -4.99 3.53 -17.64
N VAL A 16 -5.48 3.20 -16.44
CA VAL A 16 -6.91 2.99 -16.16
C VAL A 16 -7.71 4.26 -16.42
N ALA A 17 -7.20 5.44 -16.05
CA ALA A 17 -7.83 6.72 -16.33
C ALA A 17 -7.98 6.98 -17.83
N ASN A 18 -7.05 6.50 -18.65
CA ASN A 18 -7.08 6.61 -20.11
C ASN A 18 -7.85 5.47 -20.81
N GLY A 19 -8.48 4.57 -20.05
CA GLY A 19 -9.27 3.46 -20.61
C GLY A 19 -8.43 2.29 -21.14
N THR A 20 -7.11 2.27 -20.93
CA THR A 20 -6.22 1.20 -21.41
C THR A 20 -6.14 0.00 -20.46
N GLY A 21 -6.78 0.09 -19.30
CA GLY A 21 -7.11 -0.97 -18.37
C GLY A 21 -5.95 -1.82 -17.84
N GLY A 22 -5.96 -2.07 -16.54
CA GLY A 22 -5.03 -2.94 -15.83
C GLY A 22 -5.54 -3.15 -14.41
N GLU A 23 -4.94 -4.06 -13.65
CA GLU A 23 -5.16 -4.16 -12.21
C GLU A 23 -4.30 -3.10 -11.53
N ALA A 24 -4.92 -2.03 -11.04
CA ALA A 24 -4.23 -0.91 -10.40
C ALA A 24 -3.93 -1.22 -8.91
N ASP A 25 -3.29 -2.35 -8.68
CA ASP A 25 -2.89 -2.83 -7.37
C ASP A 25 -1.49 -3.46 -7.39
N GLN A 26 -1.15 -4.17 -6.33
CA GLN A 26 0.14 -4.81 -6.19
C GLN A 26 0.34 -5.97 -7.18
N SER A 27 -0.71 -6.75 -7.48
CA SER A 27 -0.61 -7.84 -8.46
C SER A 27 -0.40 -7.32 -9.87
N GLY A 28 -1.12 -6.28 -10.28
CA GLY A 28 -0.89 -5.60 -11.55
C GLY A 28 0.51 -5.01 -11.68
N ALA A 29 1.01 -4.33 -10.62
CA ALA A 29 2.37 -3.80 -10.59
C ALA A 29 3.45 -4.90 -10.73
N LEU A 30 3.28 -6.04 -10.06
CA LEU A 30 4.20 -7.18 -10.17
C LEU A 30 4.10 -7.87 -11.54
N SER A 31 2.90 -7.97 -12.10
CA SER A 31 2.66 -8.49 -13.45
C SER A 31 3.34 -7.62 -14.51
N GLN A 32 3.16 -6.30 -14.43
CA GLN A 32 3.81 -5.35 -15.33
C GLN A 32 5.34 -5.43 -15.21
N LEU A 33 5.86 -5.56 -13.98
CA LEU A 33 7.29 -5.75 -13.77
C LEU A 33 7.78 -7.06 -14.38
N ALA A 34 7.02 -8.16 -14.25
CA ALA A 34 7.38 -9.47 -14.82
C ALA A 34 7.48 -9.43 -16.35
N SER A 35 6.66 -8.61 -17.02
CA SER A 35 6.63 -8.47 -18.47
C SER A 35 7.74 -7.56 -19.03
N THR A 36 8.44 -6.80 -18.18
CA THR A 36 9.53 -5.91 -18.62
C THR A 36 10.86 -6.65 -18.78
N PRO A 37 11.71 -6.27 -19.78
CA PRO A 37 13.06 -6.82 -19.89
C PRO A 37 13.85 -6.65 -18.59
N GLY A 38 14.38 -7.74 -18.04
CA GLY A 38 15.08 -7.73 -16.74
C GLY A 38 14.18 -7.70 -15.51
N GLY A 39 12.86 -7.58 -15.67
CA GLY A 39 11.90 -7.54 -14.55
C GLY A 39 11.93 -8.79 -13.69
N ILE A 40 12.15 -9.96 -14.28
CA ILE A 40 12.31 -11.23 -13.55
C ILE A 40 13.50 -11.16 -12.58
N PHE A 41 14.62 -10.56 -12.97
CA PHE A 41 15.77 -10.37 -12.07
C PHE A 41 15.41 -9.45 -10.90
N ILE A 42 14.69 -8.36 -11.18
CA ILE A 42 14.21 -7.46 -10.14
C ILE A 42 13.23 -8.19 -9.21
N LEU A 43 12.30 -9.01 -9.74
CA LEU A 43 11.38 -9.80 -8.93
C LEU A 43 12.11 -10.76 -7.99
N TRP A 44 13.13 -11.48 -8.45
CA TRP A 44 13.94 -12.33 -7.58
C TRP A 44 14.67 -11.54 -6.50
N THR A 45 15.19 -10.35 -6.82
CA THR A 45 15.78 -9.44 -5.82
C THR A 45 14.73 -9.02 -4.79
N VAL A 46 13.49 -8.74 -5.23
CA VAL A 46 12.34 -8.46 -4.36
C VAL A 46 12.05 -9.62 -3.43
N VAL A 47 11.96 -10.83 -3.97
CA VAL A 47 11.68 -12.05 -3.19
C VAL A 47 12.71 -12.24 -2.09
N VAL A 48 13.99 -12.23 -2.44
CA VAL A 48 15.08 -12.40 -1.48
C VAL A 48 15.07 -11.28 -0.43
N GLY A 49 14.94 -10.02 -0.86
CA GLY A 49 14.93 -8.88 0.05
C GLY A 49 13.74 -8.86 1.02
N LEU A 50 12.53 -9.15 0.53
CA LEU A 50 11.34 -9.21 1.38
C LEU A 50 11.35 -10.42 2.32
N THR A 51 11.83 -11.57 1.85
CA THR A 51 11.98 -12.77 2.68
C THR A 51 12.98 -12.52 3.80
N ALA A 52 14.16 -11.99 3.48
CA ALA A 52 15.18 -11.68 4.47
C ALA A 52 14.68 -10.66 5.50
N LEU A 53 14.02 -9.58 5.04
CA LEU A 53 13.46 -8.55 5.91
C LEU A 53 12.31 -9.08 6.77
N GLY A 54 11.42 -9.90 6.20
CA GLY A 54 10.31 -10.53 6.93
C GLY A 54 10.81 -11.45 8.03
N LEU A 55 11.77 -12.33 7.72
CA LEU A 55 12.40 -13.21 8.70
C LEU A 55 13.14 -12.43 9.77
N TRP A 56 13.90 -11.39 9.38
CA TRP A 56 14.59 -10.52 10.33
C TRP A 56 13.64 -9.86 11.33
N LEU A 57 12.52 -9.31 10.84
CA LEU A 57 11.52 -8.67 11.71
C LEU A 57 10.87 -9.65 12.67
N ILE A 58 10.57 -10.89 12.21
CA ILE A 58 10.05 -11.93 13.09
C ILE A 58 11.08 -12.28 14.15
N VAL A 59 12.32 -12.56 13.76
CA VAL A 59 13.42 -12.89 14.69
C VAL A 59 13.66 -11.72 15.67
N SER A 60 13.69 -10.48 15.16
CA SER A 60 13.86 -9.26 15.97
C SER A 60 12.75 -9.10 17.01
N ALA A 61 11.49 -9.40 16.66
CA ALA A 61 10.37 -9.32 17.57
C ALA A 61 10.55 -10.22 18.81
N PHE A 62 11.17 -11.41 18.62
CA PHE A 62 11.41 -12.35 19.72
C PHE A 62 12.71 -12.09 20.49
N LEU A 63 13.79 -11.71 19.80
CA LEU A 63 15.13 -11.64 20.39
C LEU A 63 15.49 -10.27 21.00
N PHE A 64 14.91 -9.20 20.49
CA PHE A 64 15.28 -7.83 20.87
C PHE A 64 14.11 -6.99 21.40
N PRO A 65 13.41 -7.43 22.46
CA PRO A 65 12.33 -6.63 23.01
C PRO A 65 12.90 -5.38 23.74
N PRO A 66 12.35 -4.17 23.49
CA PRO A 66 12.78 -2.95 24.18
C PRO A 66 12.49 -3.01 25.69
N GLY A 67 13.27 -2.28 26.52
CA GLY A 67 13.36 -2.42 27.98
C GLY A 67 12.06 -2.28 28.80
N GLU A 68 11.05 -1.51 28.38
CA GLU A 68 9.80 -1.30 29.11
C GLU A 68 8.67 -2.26 28.68
N THR A 69 7.95 -2.86 29.62
CA THR A 69 6.96 -3.93 29.38
C THR A 69 5.85 -3.53 28.40
N LYS A 70 5.30 -2.30 28.50
CA LYS A 70 4.26 -1.83 27.56
C LYS A 70 4.79 -1.57 26.16
N LYS A 71 6.02 -1.11 26.04
CA LYS A 71 6.70 -0.91 24.77
C LYS A 71 7.11 -2.24 24.13
N LYS A 72 7.41 -3.28 24.94
CA LYS A 72 7.71 -4.65 24.46
C LYS A 72 6.55 -5.24 23.66
N ALA A 73 5.35 -5.23 24.22
CA ALA A 73 4.16 -5.79 23.56
C ALA A 73 3.83 -5.05 22.25
N ALA A 74 3.87 -3.72 22.26
CA ALA A 74 3.61 -2.91 21.07
C ALA A 74 4.67 -3.13 19.98
N HIS A 75 5.94 -3.23 20.34
CA HIS A 75 7.04 -3.50 19.42
C HIS A 75 6.91 -4.92 18.83
N PHE A 76 6.67 -5.92 19.68
CA PHE A 76 6.45 -7.30 19.25
C PHE A 76 5.33 -7.40 18.23
N VAL A 77 4.12 -6.88 18.55
CA VAL A 77 2.96 -6.91 17.65
C VAL A 77 3.27 -6.19 16.34
N THR A 78 3.93 -5.04 16.41
CA THR A 78 4.25 -4.25 15.23
C THR A 78 5.24 -4.96 14.31
N ASP A 79 6.34 -5.48 14.83
CA ASP A 79 7.39 -6.09 14.02
C ASP A 79 7.01 -7.49 13.55
N PHE A 80 6.32 -8.27 14.39
CA PHE A 80 5.78 -9.56 14.01
C PHE A 80 4.74 -9.43 12.86
N THR A 81 3.79 -8.48 13.00
CA THR A 81 2.80 -8.21 11.95
C THR A 81 3.45 -7.75 10.65
N LYS A 82 4.42 -6.83 10.72
CA LYS A 82 5.19 -6.41 9.54
C LYS A 82 5.93 -7.58 8.91
N GLY A 83 6.55 -8.43 9.73
CA GLY A 83 7.26 -9.62 9.27
C GLY A 83 6.37 -10.56 8.46
N ILE A 84 5.17 -10.86 8.98
CA ILE A 84 4.17 -11.69 8.27
C ILE A 84 3.76 -11.02 6.95
N ILE A 85 3.46 -9.72 6.96
CA ILE A 85 3.09 -8.99 5.75
C ILE A 85 4.20 -9.06 4.71
N TYR A 86 5.46 -8.88 5.08
CA TYR A 86 6.57 -8.97 4.14
C TYR A 86 6.79 -10.39 3.59
N LEU A 87 6.57 -11.43 4.38
CA LEU A 87 6.61 -12.81 3.89
C LEU A 87 5.46 -13.11 2.92
N PHE A 88 4.27 -12.59 3.20
CA PHE A 88 3.14 -12.71 2.27
C PHE A 88 3.43 -11.99 0.94
N LEU A 89 3.99 -10.78 1.00
CA LEU A 89 4.42 -10.04 -0.18
C LEU A 89 5.54 -10.77 -0.95
N ALA A 90 6.47 -11.40 -0.24
CA ALA A 90 7.52 -12.22 -0.84
C ALA A 90 6.94 -13.43 -1.58
N ALA A 91 5.96 -14.13 -1.00
CA ALA A 91 5.27 -15.25 -1.63
C ALA A 91 4.53 -14.81 -2.91
N THR A 92 3.86 -13.65 -2.89
CA THR A 92 3.22 -13.07 -4.07
C THR A 92 4.26 -12.77 -5.15
N ALA A 93 5.35 -12.08 -4.81
CA ALA A 93 6.43 -11.77 -5.75
C ALA A 93 7.10 -13.04 -6.31
N PHE A 94 7.23 -14.09 -5.50
CA PHE A 94 7.75 -15.39 -5.92
C PHE A 94 6.86 -16.06 -6.97
N THR A 95 5.54 -15.98 -6.82
CA THR A 95 4.59 -16.51 -7.81
C THR A 95 4.82 -15.84 -9.17
N PHE A 96 4.93 -14.50 -9.22
CA PHE A 96 5.22 -13.77 -10.44
C PHE A 96 6.62 -14.06 -11.00
N ALA A 97 7.64 -14.20 -10.14
CA ALA A 97 9.01 -14.54 -10.55
C ALA A 97 9.11 -15.90 -11.24
N ARG A 98 8.19 -16.82 -10.93
CA ARG A 98 8.07 -18.14 -11.56
C ARG A 98 7.13 -18.16 -12.78
N GLY A 99 6.64 -17.01 -13.21
CA GLY A 99 5.70 -16.89 -14.34
C GLY A 99 4.25 -17.22 -13.98
N GLY A 100 3.91 -17.35 -12.70
CA GLY A 100 2.52 -17.46 -12.24
C GLY A 100 1.86 -16.09 -12.15
N THR A 101 0.56 -16.09 -11.86
CA THR A 101 -0.25 -14.87 -11.64
C THR A 101 -1.02 -14.97 -10.34
N THR A 102 -1.27 -13.83 -9.72
CA THR A 102 -2.20 -13.69 -8.58
C THR A 102 -3.10 -12.47 -8.83
N ASN A 103 -4.28 -12.48 -8.24
CA ASN A 103 -5.20 -11.34 -8.29
C ASN A 103 -5.47 -10.89 -6.84
N SER A 104 -4.92 -9.73 -6.48
CA SER A 104 -5.04 -9.18 -5.12
C SER A 104 -6.47 -8.73 -4.82
N ALA A 105 -7.21 -8.20 -5.81
CA ALA A 105 -8.60 -7.80 -5.64
C ALA A 105 -9.47 -9.03 -5.37
N ALA A 106 -9.35 -10.08 -6.20
CA ALA A 106 -10.09 -11.34 -5.99
C ALA A 106 -9.74 -11.99 -4.63
N SER A 107 -8.47 -11.98 -4.23
CA SER A 107 -8.06 -12.50 -2.92
C SER A 107 -8.67 -11.72 -1.77
N THR A 108 -8.74 -10.38 -1.88
CA THR A 108 -9.35 -9.51 -0.88
C THR A 108 -10.87 -9.73 -0.82
N GLY A 109 -11.53 -9.81 -1.98
CA GLY A 109 -12.96 -10.09 -2.07
C GLY A 109 -13.34 -11.47 -1.49
N ASN A 110 -12.56 -12.52 -1.79
CA ASN A 110 -12.78 -13.86 -1.23
C ASN A 110 -12.60 -13.86 0.30
N ALA A 111 -11.50 -13.27 0.80
CA ALA A 111 -11.29 -13.16 2.25
C ALA A 111 -12.43 -12.35 2.93
N SER A 112 -12.90 -11.29 2.30
CA SER A 112 -14.03 -10.50 2.80
C SER A 112 -15.33 -11.31 2.81
N ARG A 113 -15.57 -12.16 1.80
CA ARG A 113 -16.72 -13.06 1.72
C ARG A 113 -16.69 -14.08 2.85
N ASP A 114 -15.55 -14.74 3.07
CA ASP A 114 -15.37 -15.74 4.13
C ASP A 114 -15.61 -15.12 5.51
N ILE A 115 -15.15 -13.89 5.71
CA ILE A 115 -15.40 -13.15 6.95
C ILE A 115 -16.87 -12.77 7.06
N LEU A 116 -17.50 -12.20 6.03
CA LEU A 116 -18.89 -11.74 6.06
C LEU A 116 -19.88 -12.89 6.33
N THR A 117 -19.57 -14.10 5.88
CA THR A 117 -20.41 -15.29 6.13
C THR A 117 -20.19 -15.88 7.52
N SER A 118 -19.17 -15.45 8.27
CA SER A 118 -18.91 -15.93 9.63
C SER A 118 -19.76 -15.19 10.68
N PRO A 119 -20.06 -15.81 11.83
CA PRO A 119 -20.75 -15.13 12.93
C PRO A 119 -19.98 -13.86 13.37
N GLY A 120 -20.64 -12.69 13.34
CA GLY A 120 -20.02 -11.41 13.67
C GLY A 120 -19.13 -10.81 12.57
N GLY A 121 -19.03 -11.45 11.41
CA GLY A 121 -18.17 -11.04 10.30
C GLY A 121 -18.50 -9.67 9.73
N VAL A 122 -19.79 -9.31 9.68
CA VAL A 122 -20.24 -7.97 9.27
C VAL A 122 -19.59 -6.88 10.15
N ALA A 123 -19.63 -7.06 11.47
CA ALA A 123 -19.01 -6.12 12.39
C ALA A 123 -17.49 -6.09 12.22
N MET A 124 -16.86 -7.23 11.96
CA MET A 124 -15.43 -7.33 11.75
C MET A 124 -14.98 -6.59 10.47
N VAL A 125 -15.69 -6.76 9.35
CA VAL A 125 -15.42 -6.03 8.09
C VAL A 125 -15.65 -4.53 8.27
N ALA A 126 -16.69 -4.13 9.02
CA ALA A 126 -16.95 -2.72 9.35
C ALA A 126 -15.78 -2.12 10.16
N VAL A 127 -15.29 -2.82 11.18
CA VAL A 127 -14.14 -2.38 11.99
C VAL A 127 -12.89 -2.25 11.12
N ILE A 128 -12.62 -3.20 10.22
CA ILE A 128 -11.50 -3.13 9.27
C ILE A 128 -11.63 -1.87 8.40
N GLY A 129 -12.82 -1.62 7.84
CA GLY A 129 -13.10 -0.43 7.04
C GLY A 129 -12.85 0.87 7.81
N CYS A 130 -13.35 0.97 9.05
CA CYS A 130 -13.11 2.12 9.93
C CYS A 130 -11.62 2.34 10.23
N VAL A 131 -10.87 1.27 10.49
CA VAL A 131 -9.41 1.35 10.73
C VAL A 131 -8.68 1.86 9.48
N ILE A 132 -9.03 1.34 8.30
CA ILE A 132 -8.43 1.79 7.03
C ILE A 132 -8.73 3.27 6.78
N ILE A 133 -9.97 3.73 7.01
CA ILE A 133 -10.33 5.17 6.91
C ILE A 133 -9.51 5.99 7.90
N GLY A 134 -9.39 5.54 9.14
CA GLY A 134 -8.58 6.20 10.16
C GLY A 134 -7.12 6.38 9.73
N VAL A 135 -6.53 5.33 9.13
CA VAL A 135 -5.19 5.39 8.54
C VAL A 135 -5.15 6.36 7.35
N GLY A 136 -6.16 6.35 6.49
CA GLY A 136 -6.29 7.29 5.36
C GLY A 136 -6.29 8.74 5.84
N ILE A 137 -7.13 9.07 6.82
CA ILE A 137 -7.21 10.41 7.43
C ILE A 137 -5.86 10.80 8.07
N TYR A 138 -5.24 9.86 8.81
CA TYR A 138 -3.91 10.09 9.39
C TYR A 138 -2.87 10.47 8.33
N LEU A 139 -2.86 9.77 7.17
CA LEU A 139 -1.93 10.07 6.09
C LEU A 139 -2.24 11.42 5.43
N LEU A 140 -3.51 11.78 5.23
CA LEU A 140 -3.93 13.10 4.76
C LEU A 140 -3.40 14.21 5.69
N VAL A 141 -3.67 14.08 6.99
CA VAL A 141 -3.19 15.04 8.00
C VAL A 141 -1.66 15.07 8.01
N LYS A 142 -0.97 13.91 7.98
CA LYS A 142 0.49 13.82 7.94
C LYS A 142 1.08 14.52 6.70
N GLY A 143 0.44 14.38 5.54
CA GLY A 143 0.84 15.03 4.30
C GLY A 143 0.67 16.55 4.35
N ILE A 144 -0.55 17.02 4.64
CA ILE A 144 -0.90 18.44 4.69
C ILE A 144 -0.11 19.19 5.77
N SER A 145 -0.02 18.61 6.97
CA SER A 145 0.72 19.22 8.11
C SER A 145 2.24 19.06 8.01
N LYS A 146 2.75 18.45 6.94
CA LYS A 146 4.19 18.22 6.71
C LYS A 146 4.89 17.45 7.86
N ARG A 147 4.14 16.72 8.68
CA ARG A 147 4.69 16.00 9.85
C ARG A 147 5.73 14.95 9.46
N PHE A 148 5.68 14.45 8.22
CA PHE A 148 6.66 13.50 7.69
C PHE A 148 8.08 14.07 7.58
N THR A 149 8.24 15.40 7.56
CA THR A 149 9.57 16.04 7.53
C THR A 149 10.35 15.85 8.83
N LYS A 150 9.68 15.55 9.93
CA LYS A 150 10.33 15.24 11.21
C LYS A 150 11.13 13.92 11.15
N ASP A 151 10.71 13.02 10.29
CA ASP A 151 11.33 11.70 10.08
C ASP A 151 12.52 11.75 9.10
N LEU A 152 12.88 12.96 8.62
CA LEU A 152 13.87 13.17 7.55
C LEU A 152 14.88 14.26 7.91
N THR A 153 16.12 14.06 7.48
CA THR A 153 17.08 15.17 7.34
C THR A 153 16.83 15.82 5.97
N VAL A 154 15.92 16.85 5.95
CA VAL A 154 15.53 17.50 4.70
C VAL A 154 16.75 18.14 4.03
N PRO A 155 17.07 17.82 2.75
CA PRO A 155 18.15 18.46 2.02
C PRO A 155 18.01 19.98 1.98
N ARG A 156 19.13 20.71 1.93
CA ARG A 156 19.11 22.17 1.85
C ARG A 156 18.80 22.64 0.43
N GLY A 157 18.21 23.83 0.30
CA GLY A 157 17.97 24.48 -1.00
C GLY A 157 16.78 23.89 -1.78
N GLY A 158 16.86 23.91 -3.10
CA GLY A 158 15.81 23.49 -4.03
C GLY A 158 15.40 22.01 -3.86
N ALA A 159 16.37 21.12 -3.63
CA ALA A 159 16.12 19.70 -3.41
C ALA A 159 15.21 19.43 -2.21
N GLY A 160 15.34 20.23 -1.14
CA GLY A 160 14.46 20.12 0.03
C GLY A 160 13.02 20.51 -0.29
N LYS A 161 12.80 21.58 -1.07
CA LYS A 161 11.45 22.00 -1.50
C LYS A 161 10.78 20.91 -2.35
N VAL A 162 11.52 20.33 -3.29
CA VAL A 162 11.02 19.21 -4.13
C VAL A 162 10.67 18.00 -3.27
N THR A 163 11.55 17.60 -2.35
CA THR A 163 11.31 16.47 -1.44
C THR A 163 10.03 16.67 -0.59
N VAL A 164 9.84 17.88 -0.07
CA VAL A 164 8.63 18.21 0.71
C VAL A 164 7.40 18.19 -0.18
N GLY A 165 7.46 18.75 -1.40
CA GLY A 165 6.37 18.71 -2.37
C GLY A 165 5.94 17.28 -2.74
N LEU A 166 6.91 16.42 -3.07
CA LEU A 166 6.68 15.00 -3.36
C LEU A 166 6.05 14.27 -2.17
N GLY A 167 6.51 14.56 -0.95
CA GLY A 167 5.95 14.00 0.26
C GLY A 167 4.49 14.42 0.48
N ILE A 168 4.15 15.71 0.32
CA ILE A 168 2.77 16.20 0.46
C ILE A 168 1.86 15.49 -0.55
N LEU A 169 2.19 15.57 -1.85
CA LEU A 169 1.41 14.95 -2.92
C LEU A 169 1.22 13.45 -2.67
N GLY A 170 2.31 12.76 -2.31
CA GLY A 170 2.29 11.33 -2.10
C GLY A 170 1.44 10.90 -0.90
N TYR A 171 1.60 11.54 0.25
CA TYR A 171 0.81 11.23 1.44
C TYR A 171 -0.68 11.55 1.26
N VAL A 172 -1.00 12.66 0.57
CA VAL A 172 -2.38 13.04 0.27
C VAL A 172 -3.03 12.03 -0.66
N ALA A 173 -2.38 11.69 -1.78
CA ALA A 173 -2.89 10.69 -2.72
C ALA A 173 -3.13 9.33 -2.03
N LYS A 174 -2.14 8.85 -1.26
CA LYS A 174 -2.26 7.60 -0.51
C LYS A 174 -3.38 7.64 0.52
N GLY A 175 -3.59 8.80 1.18
CA GLY A 175 -4.69 9.00 2.12
C GLY A 175 -6.06 8.95 1.46
N ILE A 176 -6.22 9.55 0.27
CA ILE A 176 -7.45 9.49 -0.52
C ILE A 176 -7.76 8.04 -0.90
N VAL A 177 -6.79 7.34 -1.47
CA VAL A 177 -6.96 5.93 -1.89
C VAL A 177 -7.35 5.04 -0.71
N LEU A 178 -6.65 5.12 0.43
CA LEU A 178 -7.00 4.34 1.61
C LEU A 178 -8.37 4.73 2.18
N GLY A 179 -8.74 6.01 2.13
CA GLY A 179 -10.09 6.44 2.49
C GLY A 179 -11.16 5.78 1.63
N THR A 180 -10.93 5.70 0.32
CA THR A 180 -11.83 5.01 -0.63
C THR A 180 -11.86 3.50 -0.35
N VAL A 181 -10.71 2.84 -0.16
CA VAL A 181 -10.66 1.41 0.22
C VAL A 181 -11.50 1.15 1.45
N GLY A 182 -11.28 1.93 2.52
CA GLY A 182 -12.05 1.75 3.76
C GLY A 182 -13.55 2.02 3.59
N GLY A 183 -13.92 2.98 2.73
CA GLY A 183 -15.31 3.23 2.33
C GLY A 183 -15.94 2.03 1.62
N LEU A 184 -15.21 1.37 0.73
CA LEU A 184 -15.65 0.13 0.06
C LEU A 184 -15.86 -1.01 1.06
N PHE A 185 -14.96 -1.19 2.03
CA PHE A 185 -15.15 -2.18 3.09
C PHE A 185 -16.39 -1.91 3.95
N LEU A 186 -16.67 -0.63 4.27
CA LEU A 186 -17.90 -0.26 4.97
C LEU A 186 -19.13 -0.54 4.13
N THR A 187 -19.13 -0.21 2.84
CA THR A 187 -20.27 -0.52 1.97
C THR A 187 -20.47 -2.03 1.82
N ALA A 188 -19.38 -2.81 1.70
CA ALA A 188 -19.45 -4.27 1.69
C ALA A 188 -20.10 -4.82 2.97
N SER A 189 -19.70 -4.29 4.13
CA SER A 189 -20.28 -4.66 5.43
C SER A 189 -21.78 -4.33 5.52
N LEU A 190 -22.19 -3.12 5.10
CA LEU A 190 -23.57 -2.66 5.18
C LEU A 190 -24.51 -3.36 4.19
N THR A 191 -23.99 -3.74 3.03
CA THR A 191 -24.78 -4.39 1.96
C THR A 191 -24.68 -5.92 1.98
N GLY A 192 -23.75 -6.50 2.75
CA GLY A 192 -23.46 -7.93 2.73
C GLY A 192 -22.78 -8.40 1.43
N ASP A 193 -22.34 -7.46 0.58
CA ASP A 193 -21.77 -7.75 -0.73
C ASP A 193 -20.25 -7.67 -0.69
N ALA A 194 -19.61 -8.83 -0.56
CA ALA A 194 -18.15 -8.95 -0.52
C ALA A 194 -17.46 -8.46 -1.79
N ALA A 195 -18.14 -8.45 -2.94
CA ALA A 195 -17.57 -7.96 -4.19
C ALA A 195 -17.23 -6.46 -4.14
N LYS A 196 -17.80 -5.72 -3.19
CA LYS A 196 -17.45 -4.30 -2.96
C LYS A 196 -16.14 -4.12 -2.20
N ALA A 197 -15.60 -5.16 -1.56
CA ALA A 197 -14.33 -5.10 -0.82
C ALA A 197 -13.14 -5.49 -1.70
N ASP A 198 -13.03 -4.92 -2.91
CA ASP A 198 -11.99 -5.23 -3.91
C ASP A 198 -10.60 -4.62 -3.59
N GLY A 199 -10.45 -3.99 -2.44
CA GLY A 199 -9.15 -3.43 -2.02
C GLY A 199 -8.72 -2.23 -2.84
N LEU A 200 -7.43 -2.20 -3.23
CA LEU A 200 -6.82 -1.04 -3.89
C LEU A 200 -7.32 -0.84 -5.32
N ASP A 201 -7.40 -1.92 -6.10
CA ASP A 201 -7.88 -1.87 -7.48
C ASP A 201 -9.33 -1.39 -7.56
N GLY A 202 -10.21 -1.96 -6.73
CA GLY A 202 -11.60 -1.51 -6.63
C GLY A 202 -11.74 -0.05 -6.21
N ALA A 203 -10.88 0.42 -5.30
CA ALA A 203 -10.88 1.83 -4.88
C ALA A 203 -10.49 2.78 -6.04
N LEU A 204 -9.46 2.43 -6.80
CA LEU A 204 -9.01 3.25 -7.94
C LEU A 204 -10.05 3.24 -9.07
N LYS A 205 -10.64 2.06 -9.37
CA LYS A 205 -11.74 1.95 -10.33
C LYS A 205 -12.98 2.74 -9.87
N THR A 206 -13.30 2.70 -8.58
CA THR A 206 -14.41 3.51 -8.02
C THR A 206 -14.14 5.00 -8.18
N LEU A 207 -12.91 5.47 -7.94
CA LEU A 207 -12.56 6.87 -8.20
C LEU A 207 -12.72 7.24 -9.68
N ALA A 208 -12.45 6.31 -10.60
CA ALA A 208 -12.65 6.54 -12.04
C ALA A 208 -14.12 6.74 -12.44
N THR A 209 -15.07 6.17 -11.70
CA THR A 209 -16.52 6.31 -11.99
C THR A 209 -17.13 7.61 -11.48
N LEU A 210 -16.42 8.38 -10.67
CA LEU A 210 -16.90 9.66 -10.13
C LEU A 210 -16.99 10.74 -11.24
N PRO A 211 -17.80 11.80 -11.05
CA PRO A 211 -17.71 12.97 -11.90
C PRO A 211 -16.26 13.48 -11.97
N TYR A 212 -15.73 13.67 -13.18
CA TYR A 212 -14.31 13.96 -13.44
C TYR A 212 -13.34 12.84 -12.99
N GLY A 213 -13.83 11.59 -12.87
CA GLY A 213 -13.09 10.43 -12.40
C GLY A 213 -11.72 10.24 -13.06
N PRO A 214 -11.58 10.30 -14.40
CA PRO A 214 -10.27 10.19 -15.06
C PRO A 214 -9.27 11.25 -14.57
N ALA A 215 -9.70 12.51 -14.41
CA ALA A 215 -8.81 13.56 -13.90
C ALA A 215 -8.40 13.32 -12.45
N ILE A 216 -9.34 12.89 -11.60
CA ILE A 216 -9.06 12.52 -10.20
C ILE A 216 -8.06 11.37 -10.18
N LEU A 217 -8.26 10.35 -11.00
CA LEU A 217 -7.39 9.17 -11.04
C LEU A 217 -5.99 9.50 -11.55
N ILE A 218 -5.86 10.39 -12.54
CA ILE A 218 -4.55 10.90 -12.99
C ILE A 218 -3.84 11.64 -11.83
N LEU A 219 -4.55 12.52 -11.11
CA LEU A 219 -3.97 13.23 -9.96
C LEU A 219 -3.52 12.27 -8.86
N VAL A 220 -4.33 11.26 -8.56
CA VAL A 220 -3.98 10.20 -7.59
C VAL A 220 -2.78 9.39 -8.09
N GLY A 221 -2.76 9.00 -9.36
CA GLY A 221 -1.66 8.27 -9.98
C GLY A 221 -0.34 9.04 -9.89
N VAL A 222 -0.35 10.32 -10.30
CA VAL A 222 0.81 11.22 -10.13
C VAL A 222 1.23 11.35 -8.67
N GLY A 223 0.28 11.43 -7.74
CA GLY A 223 0.56 11.44 -6.31
C GLY A 223 1.20 10.15 -5.81
N LEU A 224 0.75 8.98 -6.29
CA LEU A 224 1.37 7.69 -5.95
C LEU A 224 2.79 7.58 -6.52
N ILE A 225 3.03 8.06 -7.75
CA ILE A 225 4.38 8.16 -8.33
C ILE A 225 5.25 9.07 -7.45
N ALA A 226 4.71 10.25 -7.06
CA ALA A 226 5.42 11.17 -6.18
C ALA A 226 5.75 10.52 -4.82
N TYR A 227 4.85 9.73 -4.24
CA TYR A 227 5.11 8.96 -3.03
C TYR A 227 6.21 7.92 -3.23
N GLY A 228 6.22 7.25 -4.38
CA GLY A 228 7.25 6.28 -4.73
C GLY A 228 8.64 6.92 -4.80
N VAL A 229 8.76 8.04 -5.52
CA VAL A 229 10.01 8.82 -5.61
C VAL A 229 10.43 9.35 -4.22
N TYR A 230 9.48 9.92 -3.46
CA TYR A 230 9.72 10.35 -2.08
C TYR A 230 10.26 9.21 -1.20
N SER A 231 9.77 7.99 -1.39
CA SER A 231 10.22 6.83 -0.61
C SER A 231 11.69 6.49 -0.83
N PHE A 232 12.22 6.69 -2.05
CA PHE A 232 13.66 6.56 -2.33
C PHE A 232 14.47 7.67 -1.64
N VAL A 233 14.00 8.92 -1.71
CA VAL A 233 14.63 10.05 -1.01
C VAL A 233 14.62 9.80 0.50
N ARG A 234 13.49 9.32 1.05
CA ARG A 234 13.39 8.96 2.46
C ARG A 234 14.37 7.86 2.85
N ALA A 235 14.56 6.84 2.03
CA ALA A 235 15.53 5.77 2.31
C ALA A 235 16.96 6.30 2.45
N ARG A 236 17.31 7.38 1.69
CA ARG A 236 18.65 8.00 1.72
C ARG A 236 18.84 8.98 2.88
N PHE A 237 17.77 9.67 3.29
CA PHE A 237 17.82 10.79 4.24
C PHE A 237 16.99 10.56 5.50
N ALA A 238 16.60 9.31 5.80
CA ALA A 238 15.90 8.97 7.05
C ALA A 238 16.79 9.31 8.26
N ARG A 239 16.18 9.89 9.29
CA ARG A 239 16.82 9.98 10.61
C ARG A 239 16.65 8.62 11.28
N LEU A 240 17.75 7.98 11.59
CA LEU A 240 17.86 6.77 12.40
C LEU A 240 17.86 7.14 13.88
#